data_759c08d3d60d4d1f7683fcdcdb153339
#
_entry.id   759c08d3d60d4d1f7683fcdcdb153339
#
_cell.length_a   1.000
_cell.length_b   1.000
_cell.length_c   1.000
_cell.angle_alpha   90.00
_cell.angle_beta   90.00
_cell.angle_gamma   90.00
#
_symmetry.space_group_name_H-M   'P 1'
#
loop_
_entity.id
_entity.type
_entity.pdbx_description
1 polymer ?
#
loop_
_entity_poly.entity_id
_entity_poly.type
_entity_poly.pdbx_seq_one_letter_code
_entity_poly.pdbx_strand_id
1 'polypeptide(L)'
;VRPPRDRNGSFEPTIIKKWDRSLAPELENQILHLYGKGTSYEDIGDHLKKMYGVSYSPSFISSITDRVFEEIETWRNRPLEEVYVVIYLDAVHYKVRENRKVLTKAVYSVYGVRMDGERDVLGLFIGDAEGARHWARVLENIKDRGVKDVLFFSVDGLNGFSEAIQGVFTRAVVQRCIVHMVRTSLKFVSWKDYKTVCQ
;
A
#
# COMPACT_ATOMS: atom_id res chain seq x y z
N VAL A 1 -20.64 -28.43 -4.83
CA VAL A 1 -20.75 -29.79 -4.31
C VAL A 1 -22.14 -29.94 -3.70
N ARG A 2 -22.89 -31.00 -4.07
CA ARG A 2 -24.16 -31.33 -3.40
C ARG A 2 -23.84 -32.34 -2.31
N PRO A 3 -23.92 -31.96 -1.01
CA PRO A 3 -23.69 -32.90 0.05
C PRO A 3 -24.76 -33.99 0.05
N PRO A 4 -24.42 -35.22 0.42
CA PRO A 4 -25.38 -36.29 0.54
C PRO A 4 -26.46 -35.94 1.58
N ARG A 5 -27.71 -36.34 1.31
CA ARG A 5 -28.85 -36.16 2.23
C ARG A 5 -29.31 -37.53 2.72
N ASP A 6 -29.55 -37.63 4.03
CA ASP A 6 -30.27 -38.73 4.60
C ASP A 6 -31.80 -38.54 4.44
N ARG A 7 -32.58 -39.59 4.64
CA ARG A 7 -34.05 -39.52 4.52
C ARG A 7 -34.71 -38.57 5.50
N ASN A 8 -34.10 -38.37 6.65
CA ASN A 8 -34.64 -37.53 7.73
C ASN A 8 -34.06 -36.10 7.73
N GLY A 9 -33.11 -35.79 6.84
CA GLY A 9 -32.48 -34.46 6.74
C GLY A 9 -31.60 -34.10 7.93
N SER A 10 -31.25 -35.04 8.80
CA SER A 10 -30.51 -34.86 10.05
C SER A 10 -28.99 -34.93 9.86
N PHE A 11 -28.53 -35.44 8.71
CA PHE A 11 -27.10 -35.53 8.43
C PHE A 11 -26.47 -34.15 8.21
N GLU A 12 -25.54 -33.77 9.09
CA GLU A 12 -24.66 -32.64 8.90
C GLU A 12 -23.25 -33.13 8.53
N PRO A 13 -22.76 -32.78 7.31
CA PRO A 13 -21.41 -33.16 6.93
C PRO A 13 -20.38 -32.42 7.81
N THR A 14 -19.41 -33.15 8.35
CA THR A 14 -18.37 -32.60 9.24
C THR A 14 -17.28 -31.83 8.47
N ILE A 15 -17.07 -32.18 7.18
CA ILE A 15 -16.00 -31.61 6.36
C ILE A 15 -16.47 -30.34 5.62
N ILE A 16 -17.72 -30.34 5.15
CA ILE A 16 -18.32 -29.16 4.49
C ILE A 16 -19.70 -28.97 5.10
N LYS A 17 -19.89 -27.88 5.85
CA LYS A 17 -21.20 -27.58 6.46
C LYS A 17 -22.25 -27.31 5.38
N LYS A 18 -23.51 -27.66 5.65
CA LYS A 18 -24.65 -27.27 4.82
C LYS A 18 -24.62 -25.75 4.64
N TRP A 19 -24.64 -25.27 3.38
CA TRP A 19 -24.65 -23.86 3.03
C TRP A 19 -23.32 -23.12 3.23
N ASP A 20 -22.24 -23.85 3.53
CA ASP A 20 -20.91 -23.26 3.58
C ASP A 20 -20.52 -22.79 2.17
N ARG A 21 -20.34 -21.48 2.03
CA ARG A 21 -19.88 -20.81 0.81
C ARG A 21 -18.43 -20.35 0.96
N SER A 22 -17.77 -20.76 2.04
CA SER A 22 -16.35 -20.46 2.20
C SER A 22 -15.53 -21.23 1.15
N LEU A 23 -14.60 -20.52 0.56
CA LEU A 23 -13.56 -21.14 -0.25
C LEU A 23 -12.50 -21.77 0.68
N ALA A 24 -11.77 -22.76 0.14
CA ALA A 24 -10.55 -23.20 0.79
C ALA A 24 -9.61 -21.97 0.94
N PRO A 25 -8.96 -21.79 2.10
CA PRO A 25 -8.08 -20.61 2.34
C PRO A 25 -7.01 -20.43 1.25
N GLU A 26 -6.53 -21.53 0.69
CA GLU A 26 -5.55 -21.52 -0.41
C GLU A 26 -6.09 -20.86 -1.68
N LEU A 27 -7.38 -21.08 -1.98
CA LEU A 27 -8.02 -20.51 -3.16
C LEU A 27 -8.33 -19.02 -2.96
N GLU A 28 -8.74 -18.63 -1.76
CA GLU A 28 -8.89 -17.20 -1.40
C GLU A 28 -7.56 -16.47 -1.54
N ASN A 29 -6.48 -17.01 -0.97
CA ASN A 29 -5.15 -16.45 -1.09
C ASN A 29 -4.69 -16.32 -2.54
N GLN A 30 -5.05 -17.27 -3.40
CA GLN A 30 -4.71 -17.22 -4.82
C GLN A 30 -5.48 -16.11 -5.55
N ILE A 31 -6.77 -15.92 -5.25
CA ILE A 31 -7.58 -14.83 -5.78
C ILE A 31 -6.96 -13.48 -5.38
N LEU A 32 -6.62 -13.31 -4.11
CA LEU A 32 -6.02 -12.10 -3.58
C LEU A 32 -4.65 -11.84 -4.20
N HIS A 33 -3.83 -12.87 -4.39
CA HIS A 33 -2.54 -12.74 -5.04
C HIS A 33 -2.66 -12.27 -6.51
N LEU A 34 -3.58 -12.86 -7.28
CA LEU A 34 -3.82 -12.47 -8.66
C LEU A 34 -4.37 -11.04 -8.75
N TYR A 35 -5.31 -10.69 -7.87
CA TYR A 35 -5.86 -9.34 -7.78
C TYR A 35 -4.79 -8.31 -7.43
N GLY A 36 -3.94 -8.60 -6.44
CA GLY A 36 -2.80 -7.75 -6.06
C GLY A 36 -1.76 -7.56 -7.18
N LYS A 37 -1.73 -8.47 -8.17
CA LYS A 37 -0.94 -8.31 -9.40
C LYS A 37 -1.64 -7.49 -10.49
N GLY A 38 -2.85 -6.99 -10.24
CA GLY A 38 -3.62 -6.20 -11.19
C GLY A 38 -4.42 -7.01 -12.20
N THR A 39 -4.64 -8.31 -11.95
CA THR A 39 -5.47 -9.17 -12.79
C THR A 39 -6.95 -8.79 -12.63
N SER A 40 -7.69 -8.68 -13.73
CA SER A 40 -9.12 -8.37 -13.67
C SER A 40 -9.95 -9.52 -13.05
N TYR A 41 -11.13 -9.21 -12.51
CA TYR A 41 -12.01 -10.24 -11.94
C TYR A 41 -12.42 -11.29 -12.96
N GLU A 42 -12.59 -10.92 -14.24
CA GLU A 42 -12.92 -11.82 -15.34
C GLU A 42 -11.76 -12.78 -15.61
N ASP A 43 -10.54 -12.25 -15.74
CA ASP A 43 -9.34 -13.06 -15.96
C ASP A 43 -9.03 -13.99 -14.77
N ILE A 44 -9.29 -13.55 -13.54
CA ILE A 44 -9.19 -14.39 -12.34
C ILE A 44 -10.20 -15.53 -12.44
N GLY A 45 -11.47 -15.26 -12.80
CA GLY A 45 -12.50 -16.26 -12.99
C GLY A 45 -12.11 -17.29 -14.05
N ASP A 46 -11.59 -16.84 -15.18
CA ASP A 46 -11.13 -17.71 -16.26
C ASP A 46 -9.92 -18.57 -15.85
N HIS A 47 -8.98 -17.99 -15.11
CA HIS A 47 -7.84 -18.71 -14.56
C HIS A 47 -8.31 -19.85 -13.63
N LEU A 48 -9.19 -19.55 -12.69
CA LEU A 48 -9.72 -20.54 -11.75
C LEU A 48 -10.50 -21.65 -12.46
N LYS A 49 -11.27 -21.31 -13.49
CA LYS A 49 -11.97 -22.29 -14.31
C LYS A 49 -11.02 -23.24 -15.03
N LYS A 50 -9.92 -22.72 -15.59
CA LYS A 50 -8.90 -23.54 -16.26
C LYS A 50 -8.15 -24.44 -15.29
N MET A 51 -7.82 -23.97 -14.10
CA MET A 51 -7.01 -24.69 -13.12
C MET A 51 -7.84 -25.70 -12.31
N TYR A 52 -9.05 -25.34 -11.92
CA TYR A 52 -9.86 -26.13 -10.97
C TYR A 52 -11.19 -26.62 -11.57
N GLY A 53 -11.51 -26.24 -12.80
CA GLY A 53 -12.77 -26.61 -13.45
C GLY A 53 -14.02 -25.95 -12.86
N VAL A 54 -13.86 -24.97 -11.96
CA VAL A 54 -14.97 -24.28 -11.27
C VAL A 54 -15.06 -22.84 -11.73
N SER A 55 -16.29 -22.42 -12.12
CA SER A 55 -16.55 -21.05 -12.53
C SER A 55 -17.03 -20.22 -11.35
N TYR A 56 -16.39 -19.09 -11.13
CA TYR A 56 -16.77 -18.08 -10.14
C TYR A 56 -17.22 -16.82 -10.87
N SER A 57 -18.27 -16.17 -10.36
CA SER A 57 -18.73 -14.89 -10.91
C SER A 57 -17.78 -13.76 -10.51
N PRO A 58 -17.65 -12.70 -11.32
CA PRO A 58 -16.89 -11.51 -10.94
C PRO A 58 -17.35 -10.90 -9.61
N SER A 59 -18.66 -10.91 -9.34
CA SER A 59 -19.22 -10.41 -8.07
C SER A 59 -18.79 -11.24 -6.86
N PHE A 60 -18.64 -12.57 -7.03
CA PHE A 60 -18.12 -13.42 -5.97
C PHE A 60 -16.62 -13.14 -5.70
N ILE A 61 -15.83 -12.99 -6.76
CA ILE A 61 -14.40 -12.64 -6.63
C ILE A 61 -14.26 -11.26 -5.96
N SER A 62 -15.08 -10.27 -6.36
CA SER A 62 -15.12 -8.95 -5.69
C SER A 62 -15.40 -9.07 -4.19
N SER A 63 -16.38 -9.90 -3.79
CA SER A 63 -16.69 -10.07 -2.36
C SER A 63 -15.54 -10.65 -1.52
N ILE A 64 -14.63 -11.40 -2.15
CA ILE A 64 -13.41 -11.90 -1.49
C ILE A 64 -12.40 -10.77 -1.37
N THR A 65 -12.20 -9.98 -2.42
CA THR A 65 -11.26 -8.85 -2.39
C THR A 65 -11.73 -7.75 -1.45
N ASP A 66 -13.04 -7.54 -1.31
CA ASP A 66 -13.61 -6.54 -0.42
C ASP A 66 -13.26 -6.79 1.06
N ARG A 67 -13.13 -8.07 1.47
CA ARG A 67 -12.70 -8.41 2.83
C ARG A 67 -11.28 -7.92 3.17
N VAL A 68 -10.40 -7.83 2.17
CA VAL A 68 -9.04 -7.32 2.36
C VAL A 68 -9.04 -5.83 2.67
N PHE A 69 -10.05 -5.07 2.22
CA PHE A 69 -10.14 -3.65 2.55
C PHE A 69 -10.33 -3.40 4.05
N GLU A 70 -11.03 -4.27 4.77
CA GLU A 70 -11.15 -4.17 6.23
C GLU A 70 -9.80 -4.39 6.93
N GLU A 71 -9.02 -5.35 6.45
CA GLU A 71 -7.66 -5.59 6.96
C GLU A 71 -6.72 -4.41 6.63
N ILE A 72 -6.81 -3.87 5.42
CA ILE A 72 -6.05 -2.69 5.00
C ILE A 72 -6.41 -1.48 5.87
N GLU A 73 -7.70 -1.23 6.13
CA GLU A 73 -8.12 -0.12 6.99
C GLU A 73 -7.65 -0.32 8.43
N THR A 74 -7.71 -1.54 8.97
CA THR A 74 -7.16 -1.87 10.29
C THR A 74 -5.66 -1.60 10.33
N TRP A 75 -4.93 -2.06 9.31
CA TRP A 75 -3.49 -1.82 9.19
C TRP A 75 -3.16 -0.33 9.06
N ARG A 76 -3.91 0.43 8.27
CA ARG A 76 -3.71 1.87 8.08
C ARG A 76 -3.91 2.67 9.36
N ASN A 77 -4.84 2.24 10.21
CA ASN A 77 -5.19 2.94 11.45
C ASN A 77 -4.50 2.35 12.69
N ARG A 78 -3.61 1.36 12.51
CA ARG A 78 -2.90 0.75 13.64
C ARG A 78 -2.07 1.77 14.41
N PRO A 79 -1.91 1.60 15.73
CA PRO A 79 -0.95 2.38 16.52
C PRO A 79 0.47 2.24 15.95
N LEU A 80 1.26 3.30 16.06
CA LEU A 80 2.66 3.33 15.67
C LEU A 80 3.54 3.44 16.91
N GLU A 81 4.84 3.18 16.76
CA GLU A 81 5.81 3.39 17.83
C GLU A 81 5.93 4.87 18.20
N GLU A 82 6.26 5.15 19.45
CA GLU A 82 6.36 6.53 19.93
C GLU A 82 7.53 7.30 19.33
N VAL A 83 8.62 6.59 18.96
CA VAL A 83 9.86 7.21 18.48
C VAL A 83 10.39 6.46 17.26
N TYR A 84 10.74 7.22 16.24
CA TYR A 84 11.44 6.72 15.04
C TYR A 84 12.78 7.42 14.87
N VAL A 85 13.82 6.63 14.51
CA VAL A 85 15.16 7.18 14.22
C VAL A 85 15.12 7.97 12.92
N VAL A 86 14.55 7.38 11.86
CA VAL A 86 14.41 8.03 10.56
C VAL A 86 13.03 7.74 9.99
N ILE A 87 12.39 8.77 9.44
CA ILE A 87 11.21 8.60 8.57
C ILE A 87 11.57 9.08 7.16
N TYR A 88 11.32 8.21 6.18
CA TYR A 88 11.47 8.50 4.76
C TYR A 88 10.10 8.87 4.18
N LEU A 89 10.05 9.99 3.49
CA LEU A 89 8.89 10.44 2.75
C LEU A 89 9.23 10.43 1.25
N ASP A 90 8.48 9.65 0.48
CA ASP A 90 8.68 9.51 -0.96
C ASP A 90 7.34 9.54 -1.70
N ALA A 91 7.34 10.06 -2.91
CA ALA A 91 6.16 10.15 -3.75
C ALA A 91 6.39 9.51 -5.12
N VAL A 92 5.52 8.59 -5.50
CA VAL A 92 5.51 7.98 -6.83
C VAL A 92 4.32 8.50 -7.62
N HIS A 93 4.59 9.11 -8.76
CA HIS A 93 3.57 9.64 -9.65
C HIS A 93 3.14 8.59 -10.67
N TYR A 94 1.84 8.51 -10.89
CA TYR A 94 1.25 7.60 -11.87
C TYR A 94 0.07 8.26 -12.59
N LYS A 95 -0.21 7.78 -13.81
CA LYS A 95 -1.31 8.30 -14.62
C LYS A 95 -2.53 7.39 -14.45
N VAL A 96 -3.67 7.99 -14.10
CA VAL A 96 -4.96 7.31 -13.98
C VAL A 96 -5.90 7.86 -15.03
N ARG A 97 -6.66 6.99 -15.65
CA ARG A 97 -7.76 7.41 -16.54
C ARG A 97 -9.05 7.47 -15.73
N GLU A 98 -9.53 8.67 -15.49
CA GLU A 98 -10.75 8.93 -14.75
C GLU A 98 -11.64 9.90 -15.57
N ASN A 99 -12.92 9.57 -15.72
CA ASN A 99 -13.88 10.36 -16.48
C ASN A 99 -13.40 10.74 -17.90
N ARG A 100 -12.78 9.78 -18.62
CA ARG A 100 -12.18 9.96 -19.96
C ARG A 100 -11.00 10.94 -20.03
N LYS A 101 -10.49 11.39 -18.88
CA LYS A 101 -9.30 12.26 -18.79
C LYS A 101 -8.17 11.46 -18.16
N VAL A 102 -6.94 11.76 -18.57
CA VAL A 102 -5.74 11.22 -17.91
C VAL A 102 -5.30 12.23 -16.86
N LEU A 103 -5.39 11.79 -15.59
CA LEU A 103 -4.95 12.57 -14.43
C LEU A 103 -3.65 11.99 -13.90
N THR A 104 -2.76 12.84 -13.43
CA THR A 104 -1.58 12.42 -12.68
C THR A 104 -1.94 12.40 -11.21
N LYS A 105 -1.83 11.23 -10.57
CA LYS A 105 -1.99 11.06 -9.11
C LYS A 105 -0.66 10.69 -8.50
N ALA A 106 -0.48 10.96 -7.22
CA ALA A 106 0.69 10.56 -6.46
C ALA A 106 0.32 9.57 -5.37
N VAL A 107 1.14 8.54 -5.19
CA VAL A 107 1.15 7.69 -3.99
C VAL A 107 2.31 8.15 -3.12
N TYR A 108 1.99 8.61 -1.94
CA TYR A 108 2.94 9.00 -0.93
C TYR A 108 3.20 7.81 -0.02
N SER A 109 4.43 7.36 0.01
CA SER A 109 4.88 6.26 0.86
C SER A 109 5.68 6.81 2.04
N VAL A 110 5.35 6.33 3.22
CA VAL A 110 6.00 6.71 4.47
C VAL A 110 6.60 5.48 5.12
N TYR A 111 7.92 5.47 5.26
CA TYR A 111 8.68 4.40 5.87
C TYR A 111 9.42 4.92 7.10
N GLY A 112 9.36 4.16 8.19
CA GLY A 112 10.08 4.47 9.42
C GLY A 112 11.15 3.42 9.73
N VAL A 113 12.20 3.85 10.41
CA VAL A 113 13.16 2.97 11.08
C VAL A 113 12.98 3.16 12.57
N ARG A 114 12.61 2.10 13.27
CA ARG A 114 12.41 2.07 14.72
C ARG A 114 13.74 2.14 15.47
N MET A 115 13.69 2.34 16.79
CA MET A 115 14.88 2.39 17.64
C MET A 115 15.68 1.08 17.68
N ASP A 116 15.02 -0.05 17.39
CA ASP A 116 15.63 -1.39 17.28
C ASP A 116 16.30 -1.65 15.91
N GLY A 117 16.15 -0.71 14.95
CA GLY A 117 16.65 -0.82 13.58
C GLY A 117 15.68 -1.48 12.61
N GLU A 118 14.54 -1.99 13.08
CA GLU A 118 13.51 -2.59 12.22
C GLU A 118 12.84 -1.53 11.35
N ARG A 119 12.52 -1.93 10.12
CA ARG A 119 11.82 -1.07 9.16
C ARG A 119 10.32 -1.29 9.24
N ASP A 120 9.57 -0.21 9.20
CA ASP A 120 8.11 -0.23 9.24
C ASP A 120 7.52 0.64 8.13
N VAL A 121 6.45 0.17 7.49
CA VAL A 121 5.67 0.97 6.54
C VAL A 121 4.59 1.70 7.34
N LEU A 122 4.77 2.99 7.56
CA LEU A 122 3.85 3.78 8.40
C LEU A 122 2.54 4.12 7.69
N GLY A 123 2.58 4.23 6.37
CA GLY A 123 1.37 4.46 5.58
C GLY A 123 1.61 4.64 4.10
N LEU A 124 0.52 4.47 3.34
CA LEU A 124 0.40 4.81 1.93
C LEU A 124 -0.77 5.77 1.79
N PHE A 125 -0.51 6.94 1.21
CA PHE A 125 -1.50 8.00 1.05
C PHE A 125 -1.63 8.34 -0.44
N ILE A 126 -2.87 8.47 -0.92
CA ILE A 126 -3.14 8.83 -2.31
C ILE A 126 -3.61 10.28 -2.34
N GLY A 127 -3.03 11.09 -3.21
CA GLY A 127 -3.40 12.49 -3.35
C GLY A 127 -3.35 12.97 -4.79
N ASP A 128 -4.14 14.01 -5.07
CA ASP A 128 -4.23 14.64 -6.40
C ASP A 128 -3.23 15.79 -6.56
N ALA A 129 -2.59 16.25 -5.48
CA ALA A 129 -1.71 17.40 -5.50
C ALA A 129 -0.55 17.27 -4.51
N GLU A 130 0.64 17.63 -4.97
CA GLU A 130 1.80 17.88 -4.15
C GLU A 130 1.69 19.24 -3.47
N GLY A 131 1.99 19.30 -2.19
CA GLY A 131 2.07 20.56 -1.47
C GLY A 131 2.24 20.39 0.03
N ALA A 132 2.76 21.41 0.69
CA ALA A 132 3.01 21.45 2.13
C ALA A 132 1.78 21.05 2.94
N ARG A 133 0.58 21.46 2.50
CA ARG A 133 -0.68 21.11 3.19
C ARG A 133 -1.00 19.62 3.16
N HIS A 134 -0.72 18.92 2.05
CA HIS A 134 -0.91 17.47 1.97
C HIS A 134 0.03 16.75 2.92
N TRP A 135 1.30 17.13 2.90
CA TRP A 135 2.31 16.56 3.79
C TRP A 135 2.03 16.84 5.27
N ALA A 136 1.53 18.03 5.60
CA ALA A 136 1.11 18.31 6.97
C ALA A 136 0.04 17.32 7.45
N ARG A 137 -0.98 17.02 6.62
CA ARG A 137 -2.02 16.02 6.96
C ARG A 137 -1.45 14.61 7.13
N VAL A 138 -0.50 14.21 6.30
CA VAL A 138 0.18 12.91 6.42
C VAL A 138 0.94 12.83 7.74
N LEU A 139 1.68 13.88 8.10
CA LEU A 139 2.44 13.95 9.34
C LEU A 139 1.54 14.01 10.58
N GLU A 140 0.44 14.75 10.52
CA GLU A 140 -0.59 14.77 11.57
C GLU A 140 -1.20 13.38 11.78
N ASN A 141 -1.56 12.66 10.71
CA ASN A 141 -2.05 11.29 10.82
C ASN A 141 -1.06 10.36 11.53
N ILE A 142 0.24 10.47 11.21
CA ILE A 142 1.29 9.68 11.87
C ILE A 142 1.37 10.03 13.36
N LYS A 143 1.28 11.32 13.70
CA LYS A 143 1.28 11.81 15.07
C LYS A 143 0.06 11.32 15.86
N ASP A 144 -1.13 11.39 15.27
CA ASP A 144 -2.39 10.94 15.88
C ASP A 144 -2.37 9.42 16.15
N ARG A 145 -1.62 8.66 15.36
CA ARG A 145 -1.42 7.22 15.53
C ARG A 145 -0.35 6.87 16.57
N GLY A 146 0.21 7.84 17.28
CA GLY A 146 1.04 7.65 18.47
C GLY A 146 2.49 8.11 18.36
N VAL A 147 2.98 8.54 17.19
CA VAL A 147 4.35 9.01 17.04
C VAL A 147 4.55 10.33 17.77
N LYS A 148 5.41 10.32 18.79
CA LYS A 148 5.72 11.49 19.62
C LYS A 148 6.95 12.23 19.15
N ASP A 149 7.97 11.49 18.66
CA ASP A 149 9.26 12.07 18.26
C ASP A 149 9.87 11.34 17.06
N VAL A 150 10.57 12.10 16.23
CA VAL A 150 11.32 11.60 15.06
C VAL A 150 12.65 12.34 15.02
N LEU A 151 13.77 11.59 14.99
CA LEU A 151 15.08 12.24 14.99
C LEU A 151 15.41 12.84 13.62
N PHE A 152 15.17 12.09 12.55
CA PHE A 152 15.48 12.52 11.18
C PHE A 152 14.32 12.27 10.23
N PHE A 153 14.06 13.22 9.35
CA PHE A 153 13.27 13.01 8.15
C PHE A 153 14.15 13.02 6.91
N SER A 154 14.05 12.00 6.07
CA SER A 154 14.68 11.96 4.77
C SER A 154 13.64 12.20 3.68
N VAL A 155 13.78 13.32 2.96
CA VAL A 155 12.79 13.80 1.97
C VAL A 155 13.46 14.06 0.62
N ASP A 156 12.69 13.97 -0.47
CA ASP A 156 13.12 14.54 -1.74
C ASP A 156 13.18 16.08 -1.62
N GLY A 157 13.81 16.75 -2.54
CA GLY A 157 14.02 18.21 -2.46
C GLY A 157 12.77 19.05 -2.81
N LEU A 158 11.53 18.53 -2.65
CA LEU A 158 10.32 19.29 -2.96
C LEU A 158 10.09 20.43 -1.97
N ASN A 159 9.57 21.55 -2.51
CA ASN A 159 9.27 22.73 -1.70
C ASN A 159 8.14 22.44 -0.69
N GLY A 160 8.27 22.97 0.52
CA GLY A 160 7.25 22.88 1.57
C GLY A 160 7.35 21.67 2.48
N PHE A 161 8.29 20.72 2.25
CA PHE A 161 8.51 19.60 3.16
C PHE A 161 9.05 20.05 4.52
N SER A 162 10.08 20.87 4.51
CA SER A 162 10.73 21.33 5.75
C SER A 162 9.75 22.07 6.65
N GLU A 163 8.94 22.96 6.07
CA GLU A 163 7.93 23.72 6.79
C GLU A 163 6.84 22.82 7.37
N ALA A 164 6.35 21.84 6.58
CA ALA A 164 5.35 20.88 7.04
C ALA A 164 5.88 20.02 8.18
N ILE A 165 7.12 19.51 8.06
CA ILE A 165 7.76 18.70 9.10
C ILE A 165 7.97 19.50 10.38
N GLN A 166 8.54 20.69 10.28
CA GLN A 166 8.79 21.54 11.44
C GLN A 166 7.51 22.01 12.13
N GLY A 167 6.41 22.13 11.38
CA GLY A 167 5.09 22.45 11.94
C GLY A 167 4.53 21.34 12.84
N VAL A 168 4.85 20.07 12.57
CA VAL A 168 4.32 18.92 13.32
C VAL A 168 5.36 18.31 14.27
N PHE A 169 6.60 18.15 13.80
CA PHE A 169 7.75 17.60 14.55
C PHE A 169 8.87 18.63 14.66
N THR A 170 8.72 19.55 15.59
CA THR A 170 9.57 20.76 15.72
C THR A 170 11.04 20.47 15.99
N ARG A 171 11.36 19.30 16.58
CA ARG A 171 12.73 18.90 16.93
C ARG A 171 13.42 18.04 15.88
N ALA A 172 12.68 17.60 14.88
CA ALA A 172 13.21 16.71 13.87
C ALA A 172 14.20 17.41 12.93
N VAL A 173 15.27 16.71 12.59
CA VAL A 173 16.24 17.17 11.58
C VAL A 173 15.76 16.74 10.20
N VAL A 174 15.65 17.69 9.28
CA VAL A 174 15.26 17.39 7.89
C VAL A 174 16.51 17.22 7.04
N GLN A 175 16.68 16.03 6.48
CA GLN A 175 17.78 15.67 5.59
C GLN A 175 17.25 15.43 4.18
N ARG A 176 17.89 16.01 3.18
CA ARG A 176 17.58 15.71 1.78
C ARG A 176 18.05 14.30 1.42
N CYS A 177 17.20 13.56 0.74
CA CYS A 177 17.51 12.21 0.24
C CYS A 177 18.69 12.27 -0.74
N ILE A 178 19.79 11.63 -0.38
CA ILE A 178 21.03 11.61 -1.18
C ILE A 178 20.76 11.01 -2.57
N VAL A 179 19.95 9.95 -2.64
CA VAL A 179 19.61 9.30 -3.91
C VAL A 179 18.89 10.25 -4.86
N HIS A 180 17.90 11.01 -4.37
CA HIS A 180 17.19 12.01 -5.17
C HIS A 180 18.10 13.18 -5.55
N MET A 181 18.98 13.60 -4.66
CA MET A 181 19.95 14.66 -4.92
C MET A 181 20.91 14.25 -6.04
N VAL A 182 21.50 13.05 -5.96
CA VAL A 182 22.40 12.52 -7.00
C VAL A 182 21.65 12.40 -8.34
N ARG A 183 20.47 11.76 -8.36
CA ARG A 183 19.67 11.62 -9.59
C ARG A 183 19.34 12.98 -10.22
N THR A 184 19.03 13.96 -9.40
CA THR A 184 18.72 15.32 -9.90
C THR A 184 19.96 16.01 -10.44
N SER A 185 21.10 15.88 -9.78
CA SER A 185 22.38 16.43 -10.25
C SER A 185 22.82 15.81 -11.57
N LEU A 186 22.60 14.49 -11.72
CA LEU A 186 22.93 13.78 -12.97
C LEU A 186 22.10 14.21 -14.19
N LYS A 187 20.97 14.87 -14.01
CA LYS A 187 20.21 15.46 -15.14
C LYS A 187 20.95 16.59 -15.85
N PHE A 188 21.92 17.19 -15.19
CA PHE A 188 22.77 18.26 -15.74
C PHE A 188 24.07 17.73 -16.34
N VAL A 189 24.34 16.42 -16.25
CA VAL A 189 25.55 15.77 -16.76
C VAL A 189 25.29 15.24 -18.17
N SER A 190 26.24 15.49 -19.09
CA SER A 190 26.17 14.94 -20.46
C SER A 190 26.23 13.41 -20.41
N TRP A 191 25.58 12.74 -21.36
CA TRP A 191 25.62 11.26 -21.46
C TRP A 191 27.05 10.70 -21.50
N LYS A 192 27.99 11.44 -22.11
CA LYS A 192 29.40 11.03 -22.23
C LYS A 192 30.10 10.98 -20.88
N ASP A 193 29.74 11.89 -19.96
CA ASP A 193 30.39 12.05 -18.67
C ASP A 193 29.66 11.32 -17.54
N TYR A 194 28.46 10.79 -17.82
CA TYR A 194 27.58 10.18 -16.85
C TYR A 194 28.27 9.08 -16.02
N LYS A 195 29.00 8.18 -16.70
CA LYS A 195 29.69 7.06 -16.07
C LYS A 195 30.83 7.53 -15.15
N THR A 196 31.55 8.58 -15.56
CA THR A 196 32.68 9.14 -14.78
C THR A 196 32.20 9.85 -13.54
N VAL A 197 31.06 10.54 -13.62
CA VAL A 197 30.47 11.26 -12.47
C VAL A 197 29.79 10.32 -11.48
N CYS A 198 29.35 9.12 -11.88
CA CYS A 198 28.73 8.11 -11.03
C CYS A 198 29.73 7.20 -10.31
N GLN A 199 31.03 7.30 -10.58
CA GLN A 199 32.10 6.56 -9.90
C GLN A 199 32.60 7.34 -8.66
#